data_146406137b2ccb85193cb68a335ccd4f
#
_entry.id   146406137b2ccb85193cb68a335ccd4f
#
_cell.length_a   1.000
_cell.length_b   1.000
_cell.length_c   1.000
_cell.angle_alpha   90.00
_cell.angle_beta   90.00
_cell.angle_gamma   90.00
#
_symmetry.space_group_name_H-M   'P 1'
#
loop_
_entity.id
_entity.type
_entity.pdbx_description
1 polymer ?
#
loop_
_entity_poly.entity_id
_entity_poly.type
_entity_poly.pdbx_seq_one_letter_code
_entity_poly.pdbx_strand_id
1 'polypeptide(L)'
;MEAYIHEALFVLFQLCFIVQLYYLLSNHSRLTRYVPNEVLPGPTVPVSVIISARNEARNLTENLPYILQQNYPDYEVVVINDCSTDESDMILLEIKQEFPHLKIVTIAEHARYKTGKKFALTLGIKAAKNEHLLFTDADCKPATLNWITRMAAGFTGSTQIVLGYSPYTRTSNFLNPFIRFETLKTAINYLSAALTGNAYMGIGRNLAYTKTLFFGAKGFASHMHVLSGDDDLFVNQNATADNTTIEIHPDTFTYTDAKTTLGGWFRQKKRHMGVGKLYKNNHRRALSFDALSGFLFYVLFILCLVFKFEPLLAIGAMVFRLILQLIVYRKVFKRLSCGDLIWSLPFLDMIYYMYLNVFGLIGTFIKTTRWK
;
A
#
# COMPACT_ATOMS: atom_id res chain seq x y z
N MET A 1 -29.43 -12.07 -35.45
CA MET A 1 -28.80 -12.52 -34.17
C MET A 1 -27.44 -11.84 -33.97
N GLU A 2 -26.55 -11.86 -34.97
CA GLU A 2 -25.21 -11.21 -34.85
C GLU A 2 -25.28 -9.70 -34.58
N ALA A 3 -26.18 -8.96 -35.25
CA ALA A 3 -26.32 -7.50 -35.02
C ALA A 3 -26.69 -7.18 -33.55
N TYR A 4 -27.61 -7.92 -32.96
CA TYR A 4 -28.01 -7.74 -31.55
C TYR A 4 -26.86 -8.05 -30.58
N ILE A 5 -25.99 -9.02 -30.90
CA ILE A 5 -24.84 -9.36 -30.09
C ILE A 5 -23.85 -8.19 -30.12
N HIS A 6 -23.58 -7.62 -31.28
CA HIS A 6 -22.72 -6.49 -31.45
C HIS A 6 -23.22 -5.25 -30.71
N GLU A 7 -24.51 -4.93 -30.83
CA GLU A 7 -25.13 -3.83 -30.09
C GLU A 7 -25.00 -4.02 -28.56
N ALA A 8 -25.28 -5.25 -28.06
CA ALA A 8 -25.16 -5.56 -26.64
C ALA A 8 -23.71 -5.40 -26.14
N LEU A 9 -22.70 -5.86 -26.92
CA LEU A 9 -21.29 -5.70 -26.57
C LEU A 9 -20.88 -4.23 -26.52
N PHE A 10 -21.41 -3.40 -27.45
CA PHE A 10 -21.10 -1.96 -27.44
C PHE A 10 -21.77 -1.24 -26.28
N VAL A 11 -23.01 -1.56 -25.95
CA VAL A 11 -23.64 -1.02 -24.74
C VAL A 11 -22.84 -1.39 -23.50
N LEU A 12 -22.37 -2.63 -23.38
CA LEU A 12 -21.50 -3.05 -22.29
C LEU A 12 -20.18 -2.27 -22.26
N PHE A 13 -19.56 -2.03 -23.41
CA PHE A 13 -18.36 -1.19 -23.54
C PHE A 13 -18.61 0.23 -23.01
N GLN A 14 -19.74 0.85 -23.39
CA GLN A 14 -20.10 2.20 -22.94
C GLN A 14 -20.37 2.21 -21.42
N LEU A 15 -21.02 1.20 -20.88
CA LEU A 15 -21.22 1.08 -19.43
C LEU A 15 -19.87 0.97 -18.69
N CYS A 16 -18.95 0.14 -19.17
CA CYS A 16 -17.59 0.05 -18.60
C CYS A 16 -16.85 1.39 -18.70
N PHE A 17 -16.97 2.09 -19.81
CA PHE A 17 -16.40 3.43 -19.99
C PHE A 17 -16.92 4.42 -18.93
N ILE A 18 -18.25 4.48 -18.73
CA ILE A 18 -18.88 5.36 -17.75
C ILE A 18 -18.40 5.02 -16.33
N VAL A 19 -18.33 3.75 -15.98
CA VAL A 19 -17.81 3.30 -14.68
C VAL A 19 -16.37 3.72 -14.47
N GLN A 20 -15.52 3.56 -15.48
CA GLN A 20 -14.11 3.99 -15.41
C GLN A 20 -13.98 5.52 -15.27
N LEU A 21 -14.83 6.29 -15.96
CA LEU A 21 -14.89 7.74 -15.77
C LEU A 21 -15.34 8.13 -14.36
N TYR A 22 -16.32 7.43 -13.81
CA TYR A 22 -16.77 7.65 -12.44
C TYR A 22 -15.62 7.48 -11.45
N TYR A 23 -14.86 6.36 -11.49
CA TYR A 23 -13.71 6.16 -10.60
C TYR A 23 -12.64 7.25 -10.79
N LEU A 24 -12.34 7.61 -12.04
CA LEU A 24 -11.35 8.64 -12.33
C LEU A 24 -11.74 10.01 -11.77
N LEU A 25 -12.98 10.44 -12.03
CA LEU A 25 -13.43 11.80 -11.73
C LEU A 25 -13.95 11.96 -10.30
N SER A 26 -14.59 10.94 -9.73
CA SER A 26 -15.18 11.03 -8.39
C SER A 26 -14.21 10.61 -7.29
N ASN A 27 -13.32 9.64 -7.58
CA ASN A 27 -12.42 9.06 -6.59
C ASN A 27 -10.98 9.58 -6.79
N HIS A 28 -10.31 9.22 -7.89
CA HIS A 28 -8.88 9.49 -8.09
C HIS A 28 -8.57 10.99 -8.18
N SER A 29 -9.48 11.82 -8.72
CA SER A 29 -9.32 13.27 -8.79
C SER A 29 -9.20 13.96 -7.41
N ARG A 30 -9.62 13.31 -6.33
CA ARG A 30 -9.52 13.88 -4.97
C ARG A 30 -8.09 14.11 -4.55
N LEU A 31 -7.17 13.20 -4.91
CA LEU A 31 -5.74 13.40 -4.66
C LEU A 31 -5.15 14.59 -5.41
N THR A 32 -5.75 15.04 -6.52
CA THR A 32 -5.29 16.26 -7.21
C THR A 32 -5.55 17.53 -6.42
N ARG A 33 -6.59 17.51 -5.58
CA ARG A 33 -7.03 18.64 -4.74
C ARG A 33 -6.39 18.62 -3.37
N TYR A 34 -5.96 17.46 -2.89
CA TYR A 34 -5.25 17.36 -1.62
C TYR A 34 -3.91 18.10 -1.71
N VAL A 35 -3.64 18.98 -0.77
CA VAL A 35 -2.39 19.72 -0.68
C VAL A 35 -1.75 19.37 0.67
N PRO A 36 -0.60 18.67 0.67
CA PRO A 36 0.17 18.44 1.88
C PRO A 36 0.58 19.77 2.50
N ASN A 37 0.71 19.81 3.83
CA ASN A 37 1.23 21.01 4.50
C ASN A 37 2.73 21.14 4.17
N GLU A 38 3.12 22.21 3.50
CA GLU A 38 4.52 22.49 3.16
C GLU A 38 5.35 22.91 4.38
N VAL A 39 4.71 23.52 5.38
CA VAL A 39 5.39 23.91 6.61
C VAL A 39 5.69 22.66 7.43
N LEU A 40 6.94 22.51 7.88
CA LEU A 40 7.30 21.42 8.77
C LEU A 40 6.61 21.64 10.13
N PRO A 41 5.74 20.73 10.57
CA PRO A 41 5.09 20.87 11.87
C PRO A 41 6.12 20.68 12.99
N GLY A 42 5.85 21.29 14.14
CA GLY A 42 6.59 20.98 15.35
C GLY A 42 6.30 19.54 15.85
N PRO A 43 7.11 19.00 16.76
CA PRO A 43 6.84 17.72 17.40
C PRO A 43 5.53 17.82 18.22
N THR A 44 4.66 16.84 18.03
CA THR A 44 3.30 16.88 18.60
C THR A 44 3.10 15.84 19.72
N VAL A 45 3.53 14.62 19.49
CA VAL A 45 3.25 13.48 20.37
C VAL A 45 4.46 12.51 20.43
N PRO A 46 4.73 11.84 21.56
CA PRO A 46 5.75 10.81 21.62
C PRO A 46 5.41 9.62 20.69
N VAL A 47 6.42 9.07 20.00
CA VAL A 47 6.24 8.03 18.97
C VAL A 47 7.09 6.79 19.29
N SER A 48 6.53 5.59 19.08
CA SER A 48 7.28 4.34 18.98
C SER A 48 7.26 3.84 17.54
N VAL A 49 8.43 3.78 16.90
CA VAL A 49 8.58 3.17 15.57
C VAL A 49 8.71 1.66 15.74
N ILE A 50 7.89 0.90 15.03
CA ILE A 50 7.78 -0.57 15.16
C ILE A 50 8.27 -1.23 13.87
N ILE A 51 9.27 -2.11 13.98
CA ILE A 51 9.89 -2.80 12.85
C ILE A 51 9.97 -4.29 13.16
N SER A 52 9.34 -5.12 12.33
CA SER A 52 9.51 -6.57 12.40
C SER A 52 10.59 -7.01 11.42
N ALA A 53 11.59 -7.74 11.89
CA ALA A 53 12.72 -8.23 11.12
C ALA A 53 12.86 -9.75 11.26
N ARG A 54 13.08 -10.44 10.14
CA ARG A 54 13.43 -11.86 10.11
C ARG A 54 14.41 -12.13 8.97
N ASN A 55 15.65 -12.46 9.33
CA ASN A 55 16.75 -12.62 8.38
C ASN A 55 16.93 -11.35 7.50
N GLU A 56 17.11 -10.21 8.17
CA GLU A 56 17.22 -8.89 7.55
C GLU A 56 18.55 -8.20 7.89
N ALA A 57 19.61 -8.98 8.16
CA ALA A 57 20.93 -8.47 8.57
C ALA A 57 21.40 -7.32 7.70
N ARG A 58 21.42 -7.50 6.38
CA ARG A 58 21.84 -6.47 5.42
C ARG A 58 20.92 -5.24 5.49
N ASN A 59 19.61 -5.44 5.48
CA ASN A 59 18.66 -4.33 5.50
C ASN A 59 18.72 -3.53 6.81
N LEU A 60 18.92 -4.19 7.93
CA LEU A 60 19.12 -3.53 9.23
C LEU A 60 20.38 -2.66 9.23
N THR A 61 21.48 -3.17 8.70
CA THR A 61 22.72 -2.40 8.56
C THR A 61 22.54 -1.16 7.68
N GLU A 62 21.87 -1.33 6.53
CA GLU A 62 21.73 -0.27 5.53
C GLU A 62 20.65 0.77 5.90
N ASN A 63 19.54 0.39 6.52
CA ASN A 63 18.36 1.25 6.66
C ASN A 63 18.07 1.70 8.10
N LEU A 64 18.35 0.87 9.12
CA LEU A 64 17.99 1.20 10.50
C LEU A 64 18.64 2.49 11.03
N PRO A 65 19.90 2.84 10.68
CA PRO A 65 20.51 4.10 11.11
C PRO A 65 19.72 5.34 10.65
N TYR A 66 19.10 5.33 9.45
CA TYR A 66 18.27 6.45 8.98
C TYR A 66 16.99 6.64 9.79
N ILE A 67 16.48 5.57 10.40
CA ILE A 67 15.31 5.61 11.29
C ILE A 67 15.72 6.07 12.69
N LEU A 68 16.91 5.69 13.15
CA LEU A 68 17.45 6.05 14.44
C LEU A 68 17.99 7.50 14.51
N GLN A 69 18.24 8.13 13.36
CA GLN A 69 18.75 9.51 13.25
C GLN A 69 17.67 10.55 12.93
N GLN A 70 16.39 10.20 13.08
CA GLN A 70 15.30 11.12 12.75
C GLN A 70 15.30 12.38 13.63
N ASN A 71 14.97 13.53 13.04
CA ASN A 71 14.83 14.81 13.73
C ASN A 71 13.53 14.85 14.55
N TYR A 72 13.48 14.07 15.64
CA TYR A 72 12.33 14.02 16.52
C TYR A 72 12.75 13.87 17.98
N PRO A 73 12.24 14.70 18.91
CA PRO A 73 12.80 14.76 20.26
C PRO A 73 12.43 13.59 21.17
N ASP A 74 11.22 13.05 21.04
CA ASP A 74 10.72 11.97 21.90
C ASP A 74 10.19 10.81 21.09
N TYR A 75 11.09 9.88 20.76
CA TYR A 75 10.73 8.63 20.11
C TYR A 75 11.62 7.48 20.58
N GLU A 76 11.17 6.29 20.33
CA GLU A 76 11.95 5.06 20.40
C GLU A 76 11.76 4.25 19.12
N VAL A 77 12.71 3.39 18.84
CA VAL A 77 12.59 2.39 17.76
C VAL A 77 12.58 1.01 18.39
N VAL A 78 11.51 0.26 18.14
CA VAL A 78 11.34 -1.12 18.63
C VAL A 78 11.50 -2.07 17.46
N VAL A 79 12.62 -2.79 17.42
CA VAL A 79 12.87 -3.83 16.41
C VAL A 79 12.56 -5.20 17.02
N ILE A 80 11.69 -5.94 16.35
CA ILE A 80 11.34 -7.29 16.72
C ILE A 80 12.12 -8.27 15.85
N ASN A 81 13.11 -8.94 16.45
CA ASN A 81 13.86 -10.01 15.81
C ASN A 81 13.05 -11.32 15.90
N ASP A 82 12.32 -11.64 14.80
CA ASP A 82 11.41 -12.78 14.72
C ASP A 82 12.15 -14.05 14.26
N CYS A 83 12.82 -14.73 15.19
CA CYS A 83 13.51 -15.99 14.95
C CYS A 83 14.53 -15.93 13.79
N SER A 84 15.33 -14.87 13.70
CA SER A 84 16.39 -14.77 12.69
C SER A 84 17.47 -15.82 12.94
N THR A 85 18.03 -16.33 11.85
CA THR A 85 19.12 -17.32 11.84
C THR A 85 20.38 -16.79 11.16
N ASP A 86 20.33 -15.55 10.68
CA ASP A 86 21.45 -14.80 10.12
C ASP A 86 22.11 -13.89 11.19
N GLU A 87 22.92 -12.97 10.78
CA GLU A 87 23.65 -12.04 11.66
C GLU A 87 22.78 -10.90 12.22
N SER A 88 21.43 -10.92 12.00
CA SER A 88 20.53 -9.84 12.45
C SER A 88 20.63 -9.55 13.93
N ASP A 89 20.79 -10.56 14.79
CA ASP A 89 20.86 -10.39 16.24
C ASP A 89 22.13 -9.63 16.65
N MET A 90 23.28 -10.02 16.08
CA MET A 90 24.58 -9.38 16.32
C MET A 90 24.56 -7.91 15.88
N ILE A 91 24.08 -7.64 14.66
CA ILE A 91 23.97 -6.28 14.10
C ILE A 91 23.09 -5.39 14.96
N LEU A 92 21.95 -5.91 15.45
CA LEU A 92 21.06 -5.15 16.32
C LEU A 92 21.74 -4.79 17.66
N LEU A 93 22.55 -5.68 18.22
CA LEU A 93 23.30 -5.41 19.45
C LEU A 93 24.39 -4.36 19.25
N GLU A 94 25.08 -4.38 18.11
CA GLU A 94 26.08 -3.35 17.73
C GLU A 94 25.41 -1.99 17.58
N ILE A 95 24.34 -1.88 16.79
CA ILE A 95 23.62 -0.62 16.57
C ILE A 95 23.07 -0.06 17.89
N LYS A 96 22.61 -0.92 18.81
CA LYS A 96 22.09 -0.50 20.10
C LYS A 96 23.13 0.19 20.99
N GLN A 97 24.42 -0.12 20.84
CA GLN A 97 25.48 0.55 21.60
C GLN A 97 25.58 2.03 21.21
N GLU A 98 25.34 2.35 19.95
CA GLU A 98 25.38 3.73 19.43
C GLU A 98 24.05 4.47 19.67
N PHE A 99 22.91 3.75 19.62
CA PHE A 99 21.57 4.34 19.70
C PHE A 99 20.79 3.80 20.91
N PRO A 100 20.88 4.42 22.10
CA PRO A 100 20.24 3.93 23.34
C PRO A 100 18.70 3.85 23.25
N HIS A 101 18.06 4.63 22.37
CA HIS A 101 16.61 4.60 22.14
C HIS A 101 16.15 3.46 21.22
N LEU A 102 17.08 2.61 20.74
CA LEU A 102 16.74 1.35 20.10
C LEU A 102 16.36 0.31 21.17
N LYS A 103 15.19 -0.27 21.05
CA LYS A 103 14.72 -1.40 21.85
C LYS A 103 14.64 -2.67 21.00
N ILE A 104 15.26 -3.73 21.45
CA ILE A 104 15.24 -5.02 20.74
C ILE A 104 14.29 -5.97 21.49
N VAL A 105 13.40 -6.61 20.74
CA VAL A 105 12.50 -7.67 21.23
C VAL A 105 12.85 -8.94 20.46
N THR A 106 13.53 -9.88 21.10
CA THR A 106 13.91 -11.15 20.44
C THR A 106 12.86 -12.21 20.69
N ILE A 107 12.41 -12.86 19.62
CA ILE A 107 11.51 -14.01 19.66
C ILE A 107 12.33 -15.26 19.34
N ALA A 108 12.42 -16.17 20.29
CA ALA A 108 13.02 -17.49 20.07
C ALA A 108 12.02 -18.44 19.40
N GLU A 109 12.50 -19.32 18.53
CA GLU A 109 11.65 -20.35 17.92
C GLU A 109 11.12 -21.30 18.99
N HIS A 110 9.82 -21.54 18.98
CA HIS A 110 9.18 -22.41 19.93
C HIS A 110 8.30 -23.47 19.25
N ALA A 111 8.49 -24.74 19.57
CA ALA A 111 7.82 -25.87 18.92
C ALA A 111 6.27 -25.80 18.95
N ARG A 112 5.68 -25.15 19.96
CA ARG A 112 4.22 -25.07 20.15
C ARG A 112 3.56 -23.82 19.55
N TYR A 113 4.32 -22.78 19.22
CA TYR A 113 3.76 -21.51 18.75
C TYR A 113 4.28 -21.20 17.34
N LYS A 114 3.34 -21.05 16.41
CA LYS A 114 3.69 -20.54 15.09
C LYS A 114 4.00 -19.04 15.21
N THR A 115 5.26 -18.70 15.02
CA THR A 115 5.69 -17.30 14.86
C THR A 115 5.22 -16.76 13.52
N GLY A 116 5.13 -15.44 13.39
CA GLY A 116 4.76 -14.76 12.15
C GLY A 116 4.62 -13.26 12.38
N LYS A 117 4.63 -12.48 11.32
CA LYS A 117 4.68 -11.01 11.38
C LYS A 117 3.66 -10.41 12.36
N LYS A 118 2.41 -10.87 12.36
CA LYS A 118 1.37 -10.35 13.28
C LYS A 118 1.67 -10.62 14.75
N PHE A 119 2.22 -11.81 15.04
CA PHE A 119 2.64 -12.15 16.41
C PHE A 119 3.83 -11.27 16.82
N ALA A 120 4.83 -11.14 15.97
CA ALA A 120 5.98 -10.27 16.19
C ALA A 120 5.55 -8.82 16.42
N LEU A 121 4.71 -8.25 15.53
CA LEU A 121 4.16 -6.91 15.68
C LEU A 121 3.37 -6.75 16.98
N THR A 122 2.58 -7.74 17.40
CA THR A 122 1.84 -7.68 18.66
C THR A 122 2.78 -7.57 19.86
N LEU A 123 3.89 -8.31 19.86
CA LEU A 123 4.90 -8.21 20.93
C LEU A 123 5.62 -6.84 20.91
N GLY A 124 5.96 -6.34 19.73
CA GLY A 124 6.54 -5.01 19.56
C GLY A 124 5.61 -3.90 20.08
N ILE A 125 4.33 -3.95 19.72
CA ILE A 125 3.31 -3.01 20.20
C ILE A 125 3.16 -3.07 21.72
N LYS A 126 3.17 -4.26 22.31
CA LYS A 126 3.14 -4.42 23.78
C LYS A 126 4.40 -3.81 24.42
N ALA A 127 5.56 -4.02 23.82
CA ALA A 127 6.83 -3.54 24.32
C ALA A 127 7.01 -2.01 24.15
N ALA A 128 6.33 -1.39 23.18
CA ALA A 128 6.39 0.04 22.94
C ALA A 128 5.94 0.85 24.15
N LYS A 129 6.67 1.93 24.48
CA LYS A 129 6.34 2.83 25.62
C LYS A 129 5.25 3.85 25.26
N ASN A 130 5.21 4.28 23.98
CA ASN A 130 4.37 5.40 23.55
C ASN A 130 3.02 4.96 23.01
N GLU A 131 2.04 5.86 23.08
CA GLU A 131 0.69 5.66 22.57
C GLU A 131 0.65 5.65 21.03
N HIS A 132 1.43 6.51 20.38
CA HIS A 132 1.43 6.65 18.93
C HIS A 132 2.48 5.73 18.32
N LEU A 133 2.04 4.83 17.47
CA LEU A 133 2.85 3.81 16.82
C LEU A 133 3.03 4.15 15.35
N LEU A 134 4.25 4.08 14.85
CA LEU A 134 4.60 4.27 13.45
C LEU A 134 5.28 3.01 12.92
N PHE A 135 4.76 2.43 11.86
CA PHE A 135 5.20 1.16 11.31
C PHE A 135 5.99 1.35 10.02
N THR A 136 7.07 0.59 9.92
CA THR A 136 7.81 0.41 8.67
C THR A 136 8.45 -0.99 8.65
N ASP A 137 8.89 -1.44 7.46
CA ASP A 137 9.60 -2.72 7.33
C ASP A 137 11.12 -2.49 7.38
N ALA A 138 11.89 -3.53 7.72
CA ALA A 138 13.35 -3.47 7.81
C ALA A 138 14.04 -3.14 6.47
N ASP A 139 13.38 -3.46 5.34
CA ASP A 139 13.85 -3.17 3.98
C ASP A 139 13.43 -1.76 3.50
N CYS A 140 12.95 -0.91 4.39
CA CYS A 140 12.47 0.44 4.07
C CYS A 140 13.39 1.52 4.62
N LYS A 141 13.61 2.55 3.79
CA LYS A 141 14.40 3.73 4.12
C LYS A 141 13.54 4.99 4.04
N PRO A 142 13.43 5.80 5.11
CA PRO A 142 12.76 7.10 5.06
C PRO A 142 13.43 8.04 4.06
N ALA A 143 12.64 8.84 3.35
CA ALA A 143 13.11 9.81 2.37
C ALA A 143 13.95 10.92 3.00
N THR A 144 13.59 11.34 4.20
CA THR A 144 14.27 12.43 4.95
C THR A 144 14.29 12.14 6.45
N LEU A 145 15.00 12.98 7.19
CA LEU A 145 15.04 12.95 8.66
C LEU A 145 13.78 13.53 9.32
N ASN A 146 12.78 13.99 8.54
CA ASN A 146 11.53 14.57 9.03
C ASN A 146 10.33 13.62 8.93
N TRP A 147 10.57 12.34 8.61
CA TRP A 147 9.52 11.35 8.44
C TRP A 147 8.63 11.20 9.68
N ILE A 148 9.23 11.00 10.85
CA ILE A 148 8.48 10.88 12.12
C ILE A 148 7.70 12.17 12.40
N THR A 149 8.33 13.33 12.26
CA THR A 149 7.71 14.63 12.53
C THR A 149 6.43 14.83 11.74
N ARG A 150 6.47 14.54 10.44
CA ARG A 150 5.30 14.71 9.58
C ARG A 150 4.23 13.66 9.82
N MET A 151 4.62 12.40 9.98
CA MET A 151 3.64 11.32 10.25
C MET A 151 2.95 11.52 11.60
N ALA A 152 3.69 11.93 12.63
CA ALA A 152 3.15 12.22 13.96
C ALA A 152 2.18 13.41 13.97
N ALA A 153 2.41 14.41 13.13
CA ALA A 153 1.52 15.56 12.99
C ALA A 153 0.12 15.20 12.46
N GLY A 154 -0.04 14.04 11.86
CA GLY A 154 -1.34 13.51 11.47
C GLY A 154 -2.25 13.16 12.67
N PHE A 155 -1.69 12.93 13.86
CA PHE A 155 -2.46 12.66 15.07
C PHE A 155 -3.04 13.94 15.67
N THR A 156 -4.17 14.36 15.15
CA THR A 156 -4.90 15.56 15.63
C THR A 156 -6.34 15.20 15.99
N GLY A 157 -6.88 15.82 17.04
CA GLY A 157 -8.27 15.60 17.46
C GLY A 157 -8.60 14.13 17.69
N SER A 158 -9.52 13.58 16.90
CA SER A 158 -9.98 12.19 16.98
C SER A 158 -9.16 11.22 16.13
N THR A 159 -8.13 11.69 15.43
CA THR A 159 -7.34 10.84 14.52
C THR A 159 -6.57 9.76 15.27
N GLN A 160 -6.81 8.51 14.88
CA GLN A 160 -6.16 7.32 15.43
C GLN A 160 -5.38 6.53 14.38
N ILE A 161 -5.58 6.83 13.09
CA ILE A 161 -4.89 6.16 11.96
C ILE A 161 -4.36 7.23 11.01
N VAL A 162 -3.07 7.14 10.66
CA VAL A 162 -2.44 7.96 9.63
C VAL A 162 -1.90 7.07 8.53
N LEU A 163 -2.42 7.24 7.31
CA LEU A 163 -2.02 6.45 6.15
C LEU A 163 -0.94 7.20 5.37
N GLY A 164 0.23 6.63 5.28
CA GLY A 164 1.34 7.11 4.46
C GLY A 164 1.42 6.43 3.10
N TYR A 165 2.47 6.76 2.35
CA TYR A 165 2.80 6.17 1.06
C TYR A 165 4.24 5.63 1.07
N SER A 166 4.47 4.48 0.43
CA SER A 166 5.79 3.86 0.33
C SER A 166 6.07 3.44 -1.12
N PRO A 167 6.77 4.29 -1.90
CA PRO A 167 7.14 3.97 -3.27
C PRO A 167 8.28 2.94 -3.34
N TYR A 168 8.37 2.26 -4.47
CA TYR A 168 9.57 1.50 -4.82
C TYR A 168 10.63 2.41 -5.45
N THR A 169 11.89 2.14 -5.12
CA THR A 169 13.05 2.79 -5.73
C THR A 169 13.04 2.59 -7.25
N ARG A 170 13.33 3.65 -7.99
CA ARG A 170 13.46 3.59 -9.45
C ARG A 170 14.77 2.89 -9.82
N THR A 171 14.67 1.86 -10.65
CA THR A 171 15.82 1.11 -11.19
C THR A 171 15.69 0.90 -12.69
N SER A 172 16.77 0.48 -13.36
CA SER A 172 16.78 0.17 -14.79
C SER A 172 16.15 -1.19 -15.13
N ASN A 173 15.71 -1.98 -14.15
CA ASN A 173 15.08 -3.27 -14.39
C ASN A 173 13.75 -3.09 -15.12
N PHE A 174 13.50 -3.91 -16.17
CA PHE A 174 12.31 -3.78 -17.04
C PHE A 174 10.98 -3.99 -16.28
N LEU A 175 10.99 -4.75 -15.19
CA LEU A 175 9.82 -5.02 -14.35
C LEU A 175 9.51 -3.86 -13.39
N ASN A 176 10.51 -3.03 -13.08
CA ASN A 176 10.40 -1.95 -12.12
C ASN A 176 9.31 -0.91 -12.47
N PRO A 177 9.16 -0.44 -13.72
CA PRO A 177 8.08 0.47 -14.07
C PRO A 177 6.68 -0.09 -13.77
N PHE A 178 6.46 -1.38 -14.04
CA PHE A 178 5.16 -2.01 -13.76
C PHE A 178 4.91 -2.16 -12.25
N ILE A 179 5.91 -2.60 -11.46
CA ILE A 179 5.77 -2.73 -10.00
C ILE A 179 5.50 -1.36 -9.36
N ARG A 180 6.21 -0.32 -9.81
CA ARG A 180 5.99 1.06 -9.35
C ARG A 180 4.60 1.57 -9.74
N PHE A 181 4.15 1.29 -10.95
CA PHE A 181 2.83 1.67 -11.43
C PHE A 181 1.71 0.97 -10.65
N GLU A 182 1.83 -0.32 -10.40
CA GLU A 182 0.87 -1.10 -9.61
C GLU A 182 0.76 -0.55 -8.18
N THR A 183 1.89 -0.26 -7.54
CA THR A 183 1.93 0.36 -6.21
C THR A 183 1.33 1.76 -6.21
N LEU A 184 1.61 2.56 -7.24
CA LEU A 184 1.04 3.89 -7.41
C LEU A 184 -0.47 3.84 -7.59
N LYS A 185 -1.00 2.94 -8.43
CA LYS A 185 -2.46 2.76 -8.62
C LYS A 185 -3.13 2.31 -7.33
N THR A 186 -2.52 1.38 -6.59
CA THR A 186 -2.99 0.97 -5.27
C THR A 186 -3.03 2.16 -4.30
N ALA A 187 -1.97 2.99 -4.28
CA ALA A 187 -1.92 4.18 -3.44
C ALA A 187 -3.01 5.20 -3.83
N ILE A 188 -3.20 5.45 -5.13
CA ILE A 188 -4.28 6.33 -5.61
C ILE A 188 -5.62 5.84 -5.07
N ASN A 189 -5.89 4.55 -5.12
CA ASN A 189 -7.16 3.97 -4.69
C ASN A 189 -7.38 4.14 -3.17
N TYR A 190 -6.43 3.70 -2.32
CA TYR A 190 -6.68 3.73 -0.88
C TYR A 190 -6.60 5.13 -0.28
N LEU A 191 -5.69 5.98 -0.77
CA LEU A 191 -5.57 7.36 -0.30
C LEU A 191 -6.80 8.19 -0.72
N SER A 192 -7.28 8.01 -1.95
CA SER A 192 -8.50 8.66 -2.41
C SER A 192 -9.73 8.20 -1.61
N ALA A 193 -9.83 6.91 -1.30
CA ALA A 193 -10.90 6.38 -0.47
C ALA A 193 -10.84 6.95 0.95
N ALA A 194 -9.65 7.08 1.54
CA ALA A 194 -9.48 7.72 2.85
C ALA A 194 -9.96 9.17 2.84
N LEU A 195 -9.65 9.95 1.78
CA LEU A 195 -10.14 11.32 1.62
C LEU A 195 -11.68 11.43 1.49
N THR A 196 -12.37 10.32 1.23
CA THR A 196 -13.84 10.25 1.22
C THR A 196 -14.42 9.77 2.54
N GLY A 197 -13.59 9.54 3.56
CA GLY A 197 -14.01 8.93 4.82
C GLY A 197 -14.27 7.42 4.72
N ASN A 198 -13.86 6.77 3.62
CA ASN A 198 -14.09 5.35 3.38
C ASN A 198 -12.77 4.57 3.21
N ALA A 199 -11.82 4.81 4.12
CA ALA A 199 -10.54 4.13 4.13
C ALA A 199 -10.72 2.61 4.21
N TYR A 200 -10.01 1.85 3.37
CA TYR A 200 -10.16 0.40 3.30
C TYR A 200 -8.86 -0.38 3.45
N MET A 201 -7.72 0.27 3.36
CA MET A 201 -6.41 -0.33 3.61
C MET A 201 -5.37 0.73 3.94
N GLY A 202 -4.28 0.30 4.52
CA GLY A 202 -3.02 1.01 4.65
C GLY A 202 -1.88 0.13 4.13
N ILE A 203 -0.67 0.64 4.14
CA ILE A 203 0.52 -0.09 3.75
C ILE A 203 1.48 -0.16 4.94
N GLY A 204 1.80 -1.36 5.43
CA GLY A 204 2.59 -1.58 6.64
C GLY A 204 3.98 -0.96 6.62
N ARG A 205 4.47 -0.62 5.44
CA ARG A 205 5.75 0.08 5.25
C ARG A 205 5.70 1.56 5.61
N ASN A 206 4.49 2.15 5.75
CA ASN A 206 4.30 3.55 6.14
C ASN A 206 2.88 3.77 6.67
N LEU A 207 2.65 3.32 7.88
CA LEU A 207 1.35 3.33 8.54
C LEU A 207 1.53 3.74 9.99
N ALA A 208 0.65 4.59 10.52
CA ALA A 208 0.66 4.89 11.93
C ALA A 208 -0.73 4.69 12.54
N TYR A 209 -0.80 4.23 13.78
CA TYR A 209 -2.03 4.16 14.55
C TYR A 209 -1.76 4.16 16.05
N THR A 210 -2.81 4.39 16.84
CA THR A 210 -2.70 4.45 18.29
C THR A 210 -2.72 3.06 18.92
N LYS A 211 -2.01 2.93 20.02
CA LYS A 211 -1.96 1.71 20.84
C LYS A 211 -3.33 1.37 21.45
N THR A 212 -4.06 2.40 21.86
CA THR A 212 -5.44 2.29 22.36
C THR A 212 -6.37 1.69 21.30
N LEU A 213 -6.30 2.17 20.04
CA LEU A 213 -7.08 1.58 18.94
C LEU A 213 -6.73 0.11 18.73
N PHE A 214 -5.43 -0.24 18.74
CA PHE A 214 -4.99 -1.59 18.54
C PHE A 214 -5.55 -2.56 19.58
N PHE A 215 -5.43 -2.24 20.86
CA PHE A 215 -5.93 -3.10 21.92
C PHE A 215 -7.46 -3.08 22.02
N GLY A 216 -8.10 -1.93 21.81
CA GLY A 216 -9.56 -1.81 21.75
C GLY A 216 -10.18 -2.70 20.67
N ALA A 217 -9.50 -2.81 19.52
CA ALA A 217 -9.89 -3.70 18.41
C ALA A 217 -9.50 -5.17 18.63
N LYS A 218 -8.91 -5.55 19.80
CA LYS A 218 -8.35 -6.88 20.08
C LYS A 218 -7.20 -7.26 19.12
N GLY A 219 -6.45 -6.27 18.64
CA GLY A 219 -5.30 -6.44 17.74
C GLY A 219 -5.66 -7.18 16.45
N PHE A 220 -4.88 -8.20 16.12
CA PHE A 220 -5.08 -9.01 14.90
C PHE A 220 -5.94 -10.27 15.13
N ALA A 221 -6.65 -10.40 16.26
CA ALA A 221 -7.34 -11.64 16.65
C ALA A 221 -8.32 -12.14 15.58
N SER A 222 -9.08 -11.25 14.94
CA SER A 222 -10.08 -11.59 13.91
C SER A 222 -9.48 -12.25 12.65
N HIS A 223 -8.20 -12.01 12.37
CA HIS A 223 -7.51 -12.49 11.16
C HIS A 223 -6.08 -13.01 11.44
N MET A 224 -5.81 -13.46 12.66
CA MET A 224 -4.51 -14.04 13.04
C MET A 224 -4.13 -15.26 12.20
N HIS A 225 -5.12 -16.02 11.72
CA HIS A 225 -4.96 -17.20 10.88
C HIS A 225 -4.54 -16.91 9.44
N VAL A 226 -4.60 -15.65 9.00
CA VAL A 226 -4.18 -15.21 7.66
C VAL A 226 -2.72 -14.79 7.71
N LEU A 227 -1.91 -15.15 6.71
CA LEU A 227 -0.47 -14.86 6.70
C LEU A 227 -0.13 -13.38 6.52
N SER A 228 -0.98 -12.62 5.83
CA SER A 228 -0.88 -11.19 5.57
C SER A 228 -2.05 -10.44 6.21
N GLY A 229 -2.16 -9.13 6.05
CA GLY A 229 -3.29 -8.35 6.56
C GLY A 229 -3.02 -7.73 7.94
N ASP A 230 -1.77 -7.58 8.31
CA ASP A 230 -1.35 -6.82 9.49
C ASP A 230 -1.59 -5.31 9.30
N ASP A 231 -1.61 -4.86 8.09
CA ASP A 231 -1.83 -3.49 7.69
C ASP A 231 -3.24 -3.27 7.09
N ASP A 232 -3.51 -3.86 5.96
CA ASP A 232 -4.73 -3.64 5.18
C ASP A 232 -6.00 -4.11 5.90
N LEU A 233 -6.02 -5.33 6.49
CA LEU A 233 -7.19 -5.81 7.24
C LEU A 233 -7.41 -5.04 8.54
N PHE A 234 -6.33 -4.66 9.22
CA PHE A 234 -6.44 -3.85 10.43
C PHE A 234 -7.10 -2.51 10.12
N VAL A 235 -6.64 -1.81 9.08
CA VAL A 235 -7.25 -0.55 8.62
C VAL A 235 -8.67 -0.79 8.12
N ASN A 236 -8.90 -1.82 7.31
CA ASN A 236 -10.23 -2.14 6.77
C ASN A 236 -11.29 -2.28 7.87
N GLN A 237 -10.93 -2.92 8.98
CA GLN A 237 -11.85 -3.19 10.08
C GLN A 237 -12.08 -1.98 10.98
N ASN A 238 -11.06 -1.13 11.20
CA ASN A 238 -11.04 -0.12 12.26
C ASN A 238 -11.09 1.32 11.77
N ALA A 239 -10.82 1.58 10.48
CA ALA A 239 -10.89 2.92 9.94
C ALA A 239 -12.33 3.43 9.83
N THR A 240 -12.50 4.72 10.19
CA THR A 240 -13.72 5.51 10.04
C THR A 240 -13.40 6.87 9.42
N ALA A 241 -14.42 7.62 9.03
CA ALA A 241 -14.24 8.96 8.49
C ALA A 241 -13.59 9.93 9.51
N ASP A 242 -13.86 9.72 10.80
CA ASP A 242 -13.46 10.66 11.86
C ASP A 242 -12.09 10.31 12.47
N ASN A 243 -11.66 9.02 12.36
CA ASN A 243 -10.44 8.58 13.02
C ASN A 243 -9.25 8.37 12.06
N THR A 244 -9.42 8.62 10.75
CA THR A 244 -8.40 8.30 9.75
C THR A 244 -8.06 9.51 8.90
N THR A 245 -6.75 9.78 8.76
CA THR A 245 -6.20 10.79 7.85
C THR A 245 -5.12 10.23 6.95
N ILE A 246 -4.67 11.02 5.97
CA ILE A 246 -3.53 10.68 5.13
C ILE A 246 -2.40 11.67 5.32
N GLU A 247 -1.15 11.22 5.19
CA GLU A 247 0.02 12.08 5.09
C GLU A 247 0.89 11.61 3.91
N ILE A 248 1.01 12.46 2.89
CA ILE A 248 1.71 12.15 1.63
C ILE A 248 2.66 13.27 1.18
N HIS A 249 3.17 14.05 2.13
CA HIS A 249 4.28 14.94 1.82
C HIS A 249 5.51 14.08 1.42
N PRO A 250 6.32 14.47 0.42
CA PRO A 250 7.48 13.67 -0.02
C PRO A 250 8.45 13.29 1.11
N ASP A 251 8.58 14.12 2.14
CA ASP A 251 9.40 13.83 3.32
C ASP A 251 8.93 12.60 4.10
N THR A 252 7.67 12.19 3.94
CA THR A 252 7.10 11.04 4.65
C THR A 252 7.29 9.72 3.91
N PHE A 253 7.81 9.73 2.70
CA PHE A 253 7.91 8.48 1.94
C PHE A 253 8.96 7.55 2.55
N THR A 254 8.66 6.25 2.53
CA THR A 254 9.60 5.19 2.87
C THR A 254 9.87 4.37 1.62
N TYR A 255 11.10 4.44 1.11
CA TYR A 255 11.51 3.75 -0.10
C TYR A 255 11.93 2.31 0.19
N THR A 256 11.58 1.38 -0.69
CA THR A 256 12.04 0.00 -0.68
C THR A 256 12.38 -0.47 -2.08
N ASP A 257 13.16 -1.53 -2.22
CA ASP A 257 13.57 -2.06 -3.51
C ASP A 257 12.55 -3.05 -4.08
N ALA A 258 12.24 -2.89 -5.37
CA ALA A 258 11.36 -3.79 -6.07
C ALA A 258 12.05 -5.15 -6.36
N LYS A 259 11.25 -6.22 -6.43
CA LYS A 259 11.77 -7.51 -6.90
C LYS A 259 12.25 -7.40 -8.35
N THR A 260 13.41 -7.95 -8.63
CA THR A 260 14.08 -7.86 -9.93
C THR A 260 13.66 -8.94 -10.92
N THR A 261 12.99 -10.00 -10.44
CA THR A 261 12.56 -11.14 -11.26
C THR A 261 11.04 -11.34 -11.18
N LEU A 262 10.43 -11.78 -12.28
CA LEU A 262 9.00 -12.14 -12.33
C LEU A 262 8.62 -13.19 -11.29
N GLY A 263 9.45 -14.23 -11.12
CA GLY A 263 9.21 -15.27 -10.12
C GLY A 263 9.24 -14.76 -8.68
N GLY A 264 10.17 -13.84 -8.35
CA GLY A 264 10.24 -13.17 -7.06
C GLY A 264 9.03 -12.29 -6.80
N TRP A 265 8.66 -11.49 -7.80
CA TRP A 265 7.46 -10.64 -7.73
C TRP A 265 6.17 -11.47 -7.61
N PHE A 266 6.03 -12.55 -8.39
CA PHE A 266 4.87 -13.44 -8.32
C PHE A 266 4.73 -14.08 -6.93
N ARG A 267 5.83 -14.56 -6.32
CA ARG A 267 5.82 -15.10 -4.96
C ARG A 267 5.38 -14.04 -3.93
N GLN A 268 5.85 -12.80 -4.08
CA GLN A 268 5.43 -11.69 -3.22
C GLN A 268 3.91 -11.45 -3.35
N LYS A 269 3.40 -11.34 -4.59
CA LYS A 269 1.97 -11.09 -4.83
C LYS A 269 1.09 -12.25 -4.37
N LYS A 270 1.55 -13.49 -4.53
CA LYS A 270 0.83 -14.67 -4.04
C LYS A 270 0.56 -14.62 -2.53
N ARG A 271 1.44 -14.03 -1.73
CA ARG A 271 1.22 -13.86 -0.27
C ARG A 271 0.08 -12.89 0.03
N HIS A 272 -0.10 -11.86 -0.78
CA HIS A 272 -1.16 -10.86 -0.62
C HIS A 272 -2.49 -11.30 -1.27
N MET A 273 -2.45 -12.34 -2.12
CA MET A 273 -3.68 -12.88 -2.70
C MET A 273 -4.59 -13.46 -1.62
N GLY A 274 -5.87 -13.16 -1.72
CA GLY A 274 -6.88 -13.69 -0.82
C GLY A 274 -7.21 -12.80 0.37
N VAL A 275 -6.38 -11.81 0.72
CA VAL A 275 -6.69 -10.86 1.81
C VAL A 275 -7.91 -10.01 1.45
N GLY A 276 -8.01 -9.54 0.23
CA GLY A 276 -9.13 -8.74 -0.25
C GLY A 276 -10.50 -9.41 -0.11
N LYS A 277 -10.56 -10.74 0.00
CA LYS A 277 -11.81 -11.47 0.27
C LYS A 277 -12.37 -11.20 1.67
N LEU A 278 -11.51 -10.80 2.59
CA LEU A 278 -11.83 -10.51 3.99
C LEU A 278 -12.18 -9.02 4.22
N TYR A 279 -12.09 -8.19 3.19
CA TYR A 279 -12.52 -6.79 3.27
C TYR A 279 -14.03 -6.70 3.48
N LYS A 280 -14.48 -5.59 4.08
CA LYS A 280 -15.91 -5.26 4.17
C LYS A 280 -16.57 -5.36 2.79
N ASN A 281 -17.80 -5.83 2.74
CA ASN A 281 -18.50 -6.14 1.47
C ASN A 281 -18.59 -4.94 0.51
N ASN A 282 -18.79 -3.71 1.04
CA ASN A 282 -18.82 -2.49 0.25
C ASN A 282 -17.46 -2.24 -0.44
N HIS A 283 -16.36 -2.37 0.29
CA HIS A 283 -15.01 -2.18 -0.25
C HIS A 283 -14.69 -3.24 -1.31
N ARG A 284 -14.99 -4.51 -1.02
CA ARG A 284 -14.79 -5.61 -1.97
C ARG A 284 -15.56 -5.39 -3.26
N ARG A 285 -16.84 -4.99 -3.17
CA ARG A 285 -17.68 -4.69 -4.34
C ARG A 285 -17.10 -3.54 -5.15
N ALA A 286 -16.75 -2.42 -4.51
CA ALA A 286 -16.19 -1.26 -5.19
C ALA A 286 -14.89 -1.62 -5.93
N LEU A 287 -13.95 -2.30 -5.28
CA LEU A 287 -12.69 -2.73 -5.90
C LEU A 287 -12.90 -3.74 -7.04
N SER A 288 -13.87 -4.65 -6.88
CA SER A 288 -14.19 -5.61 -7.95
C SER A 288 -14.86 -4.93 -9.16
N PHE A 289 -15.71 -3.94 -8.94
CA PHE A 289 -16.31 -3.16 -10.02
C PHE A 289 -15.28 -2.36 -10.80
N ASP A 290 -14.34 -1.70 -10.11
CA ASP A 290 -13.23 -0.99 -10.76
C ASP A 290 -12.37 -1.96 -11.59
N ALA A 291 -11.92 -3.06 -10.98
CA ALA A 291 -11.06 -4.03 -11.66
C ALA A 291 -11.75 -4.67 -12.88
N LEU A 292 -13.00 -5.11 -12.72
CA LEU A 292 -13.76 -5.80 -13.79
C LEU A 292 -14.12 -4.83 -14.92
N SER A 293 -14.62 -3.64 -14.60
CA SER A 293 -14.96 -2.64 -15.63
C SER A 293 -13.75 -2.17 -16.41
N GLY A 294 -12.60 -2.00 -15.76
CA GLY A 294 -11.34 -1.64 -16.42
C GLY A 294 -10.84 -2.75 -17.35
N PHE A 295 -10.93 -4.01 -16.93
CA PHE A 295 -10.60 -5.16 -17.75
C PHE A 295 -11.53 -5.27 -18.97
N LEU A 296 -12.85 -5.26 -18.74
CA LEU A 296 -13.83 -5.35 -19.80
C LEU A 296 -13.74 -4.17 -20.77
N PHE A 297 -13.44 -2.97 -20.30
CA PHE A 297 -13.23 -1.81 -21.16
C PHE A 297 -12.16 -2.09 -22.23
N TYR A 298 -10.98 -2.63 -21.83
CA TYR A 298 -9.92 -2.94 -22.77
C TYR A 298 -10.24 -4.14 -23.68
N VAL A 299 -10.85 -5.19 -23.13
CA VAL A 299 -11.24 -6.37 -23.93
C VAL A 299 -12.29 -5.99 -24.98
N LEU A 300 -13.34 -5.28 -24.58
CA LEU A 300 -14.40 -4.85 -25.47
C LEU A 300 -13.92 -3.83 -26.51
N PHE A 301 -13.01 -2.93 -26.13
CA PHE A 301 -12.34 -2.04 -27.08
C PHE A 301 -11.64 -2.82 -28.19
N ILE A 302 -10.87 -3.86 -27.84
CA ILE A 302 -10.19 -4.71 -28.84
C ILE A 302 -11.22 -5.42 -29.72
N LEU A 303 -12.31 -5.94 -29.13
CA LEU A 303 -13.38 -6.62 -29.89
C LEU A 303 -14.07 -5.65 -30.87
N CYS A 304 -14.36 -4.40 -30.47
CA CYS A 304 -14.91 -3.37 -31.37
C CYS A 304 -14.02 -3.13 -32.59
N LEU A 305 -12.70 -3.12 -32.39
CA LEU A 305 -11.74 -2.93 -33.49
C LEU A 305 -11.66 -4.16 -34.41
N VAL A 306 -11.56 -5.36 -33.83
CA VAL A 306 -11.42 -6.62 -34.58
C VAL A 306 -12.63 -6.91 -35.42
N PHE A 307 -13.82 -6.77 -34.84
CA PHE A 307 -15.09 -7.01 -35.55
C PHE A 307 -15.60 -5.79 -36.33
N LYS A 308 -14.81 -4.70 -36.38
CA LYS A 308 -15.14 -3.44 -37.07
C LYS A 308 -16.51 -2.87 -36.65
N PHE A 309 -16.84 -3.02 -35.39
CA PHE A 309 -18.10 -2.64 -34.81
C PHE A 309 -17.95 -1.28 -34.09
N GLU A 310 -18.58 -0.24 -34.62
CA GLU A 310 -18.47 1.14 -34.13
C GLU A 310 -17.01 1.58 -33.74
N PRO A 311 -16.00 1.27 -34.61
CA PRO A 311 -14.60 1.44 -34.24
C PRO A 311 -14.22 2.90 -33.97
N LEU A 312 -14.84 3.86 -34.68
CA LEU A 312 -14.57 5.28 -34.48
C LEU A 312 -15.05 5.79 -33.13
N LEU A 313 -16.22 5.32 -32.67
CA LEU A 313 -16.76 5.66 -31.36
C LEU A 313 -15.93 5.00 -30.26
N ALA A 314 -15.49 3.75 -30.46
CA ALA A 314 -14.61 3.06 -29.50
C ALA A 314 -13.26 3.77 -29.37
N ILE A 315 -12.63 4.16 -30.47
CA ILE A 315 -11.38 4.96 -30.48
C ILE A 315 -11.61 6.31 -29.80
N GLY A 316 -12.72 6.99 -30.11
CA GLY A 316 -13.07 8.26 -29.46
C GLY A 316 -13.19 8.15 -27.95
N ALA A 317 -13.87 7.09 -27.45
CA ALA A 317 -13.98 6.83 -26.01
C ALA A 317 -12.62 6.53 -25.37
N MET A 318 -11.76 5.73 -26.01
CA MET A 318 -10.41 5.44 -25.55
C MET A 318 -9.56 6.70 -25.44
N VAL A 319 -9.53 7.53 -26.50
CA VAL A 319 -8.77 8.78 -26.52
C VAL A 319 -9.29 9.75 -25.46
N PHE A 320 -10.59 9.89 -25.35
CA PHE A 320 -11.21 10.75 -24.33
C PHE A 320 -10.84 10.32 -22.89
N ARG A 321 -10.96 9.01 -22.61
CA ARG A 321 -10.52 8.46 -21.29
C ARG A 321 -9.05 8.74 -21.03
N LEU A 322 -8.19 8.53 -22.03
CA LEU A 322 -6.75 8.77 -21.90
C LEU A 322 -6.44 10.24 -21.62
N ILE A 323 -7.08 11.18 -22.30
CA ILE A 323 -6.91 12.62 -22.06
C ILE A 323 -7.30 12.94 -20.62
N LEU A 324 -8.45 12.48 -20.14
CA LEU A 324 -8.88 12.70 -18.77
C LEU A 324 -7.93 12.05 -17.75
N GLN A 325 -7.43 10.85 -18.03
CA GLN A 325 -6.42 10.21 -17.20
C GLN A 325 -5.13 11.04 -17.12
N LEU A 326 -4.65 11.55 -18.24
CA LEU A 326 -3.45 12.41 -18.25
C LEU A 326 -3.67 13.69 -17.43
N ILE A 327 -4.84 14.32 -17.56
CA ILE A 327 -5.19 15.52 -16.77
C ILE A 327 -5.18 15.22 -15.25
N VAL A 328 -5.85 14.14 -14.84
CA VAL A 328 -5.96 13.76 -13.43
C VAL A 328 -4.62 13.24 -12.89
N TYR A 329 -3.98 12.31 -13.61
CA TYR A 329 -2.83 11.60 -13.08
C TYR A 329 -1.51 12.37 -13.16
N ARG A 330 -1.34 13.33 -14.09
CA ARG A 330 -0.10 14.11 -14.20
C ARG A 330 0.31 14.73 -12.86
N LYS A 331 -0.63 15.36 -12.17
CA LYS A 331 -0.38 15.99 -10.85
C LYS A 331 -0.15 14.95 -9.77
N VAL A 332 -0.94 13.88 -9.75
CA VAL A 332 -0.85 12.80 -8.74
C VAL A 332 0.46 12.03 -8.89
N PHE A 333 0.84 11.64 -10.12
CA PHE A 333 2.10 10.93 -10.38
C PHE A 333 3.33 11.74 -9.94
N LYS A 334 3.31 13.05 -10.23
CA LYS A 334 4.38 13.95 -9.76
C LYS A 334 4.44 14.00 -8.23
N ARG A 335 3.29 14.12 -7.56
CA ARG A 335 3.18 14.18 -6.09
C ARG A 335 3.65 12.89 -5.42
N LEU A 336 3.36 11.75 -6.01
CA LEU A 336 3.76 10.44 -5.50
C LEU A 336 5.10 9.92 -6.09
N SER A 337 5.96 10.84 -6.55
CA SER A 337 7.33 10.55 -7.05
C SER A 337 7.40 9.50 -8.18
N CYS A 338 6.34 9.45 -9.02
CA CYS A 338 6.24 8.55 -10.17
C CYS A 338 5.95 9.29 -11.49
N GLY A 339 6.33 10.57 -11.59
CA GLY A 339 6.06 11.41 -12.77
C GLY A 339 6.66 10.89 -14.07
N ASP A 340 7.72 10.10 -13.98
CA ASP A 340 8.38 9.43 -15.11
C ASP A 340 7.49 8.36 -15.77
N LEU A 341 6.50 7.81 -15.06
CA LEU A 341 5.60 6.77 -15.57
C LEU A 341 4.43 7.32 -16.41
N ILE A 342 4.26 8.64 -16.46
CA ILE A 342 3.08 9.23 -17.12
C ILE A 342 2.99 8.90 -18.63
N TRP A 343 4.13 8.86 -19.31
CA TRP A 343 4.18 8.53 -20.74
C TRP A 343 3.90 7.05 -21.03
N SER A 344 4.15 6.17 -20.08
CA SER A 344 3.85 4.74 -20.16
C SER A 344 2.44 4.40 -19.68
N LEU A 345 1.65 5.40 -19.24
CA LEU A 345 0.32 5.24 -18.67
C LEU A 345 -0.62 4.36 -19.53
N PRO A 346 -0.77 4.58 -20.87
CA PRO A 346 -1.73 3.81 -21.66
C PRO A 346 -1.43 2.31 -21.62
N PHE A 347 -0.17 1.94 -21.70
CA PHE A 347 0.29 0.56 -21.71
C PHE A 347 0.25 -0.05 -20.30
N LEU A 348 0.75 0.66 -19.32
CA LEU A 348 0.78 0.18 -17.93
C LEU A 348 -0.62 0.05 -17.33
N ASP A 349 -1.56 0.94 -17.66
CA ASP A 349 -2.94 0.87 -17.19
C ASP A 349 -3.67 -0.36 -17.76
N MET A 350 -3.46 -0.67 -19.04
CA MET A 350 -3.99 -1.88 -19.66
C MET A 350 -3.45 -3.14 -18.98
N ILE A 351 -2.12 -3.25 -18.83
CA ILE A 351 -1.50 -4.40 -18.16
C ILE A 351 -1.97 -4.51 -16.72
N TYR A 352 -2.13 -3.41 -16.01
CA TYR A 352 -2.61 -3.39 -14.63
C TYR A 352 -4.00 -4.02 -14.49
N TYR A 353 -4.97 -3.67 -15.34
CA TYR A 353 -6.30 -4.26 -15.28
C TYR A 353 -6.31 -5.75 -15.72
N MET A 354 -5.48 -6.14 -16.69
CA MET A 354 -5.28 -7.56 -17.03
C MET A 354 -4.71 -8.32 -15.83
N TYR A 355 -3.66 -7.81 -15.22
CA TYR A 355 -3.03 -8.37 -14.03
C TYR A 355 -4.02 -8.54 -12.88
N LEU A 356 -4.78 -7.48 -12.51
CA LEU A 356 -5.71 -7.54 -11.38
C LEU A 356 -6.73 -8.67 -11.52
N ASN A 357 -7.30 -8.86 -12.71
CA ASN A 357 -8.32 -9.88 -12.95
C ASN A 357 -7.71 -11.29 -12.99
N VAL A 358 -6.56 -11.46 -13.65
CA VAL A 358 -5.85 -12.76 -13.66
C VAL A 358 -5.47 -13.17 -12.24
N PHE A 359 -4.86 -12.26 -11.47
CA PHE A 359 -4.46 -12.56 -10.09
C PHE A 359 -5.66 -12.68 -9.14
N GLY A 360 -6.72 -11.92 -9.37
CA GLY A 360 -7.98 -12.06 -8.65
C GLY A 360 -8.55 -13.47 -8.82
N LEU A 361 -8.61 -13.99 -10.04
CA LEU A 361 -9.03 -15.35 -10.34
C LEU A 361 -8.10 -16.40 -9.70
N ILE A 362 -6.80 -16.28 -9.91
CA ILE A 362 -5.81 -17.20 -9.32
C ILE A 362 -5.95 -17.21 -7.78
N GLY A 363 -6.11 -16.05 -7.15
CA GLY A 363 -6.30 -15.92 -5.71
C GLY A 363 -7.56 -16.62 -5.19
N THR A 364 -8.56 -16.94 -6.04
CA THR A 364 -9.73 -17.73 -5.62
C THR A 364 -9.39 -19.21 -5.40
N PHE A 365 -8.44 -19.74 -6.12
CA PHE A 365 -8.08 -21.16 -6.12
C PHE A 365 -6.86 -21.51 -5.29
N ILE A 366 -5.95 -20.55 -5.06
CA ILE A 366 -4.68 -20.81 -4.36
C ILE A 366 -4.78 -20.40 -2.90
N LYS A 367 -4.57 -21.36 -1.97
CA LYS A 367 -4.35 -21.11 -0.55
C LYS A 367 -2.84 -21.00 -0.30
N THR A 368 -2.37 -19.89 0.23
CA THR A 368 -0.98 -19.71 0.68
C THR A 368 -0.86 -20.16 2.12
N THR A 369 0.10 -21.06 2.39
CA THR A 369 0.25 -21.70 3.71
C THR A 369 1.58 -21.40 4.41
N ARG A 370 2.51 -20.66 3.78
CA ARG A 370 3.85 -20.38 4.34
C ARG A 370 4.19 -18.88 4.29
N TRP A 371 4.62 -18.38 5.42
CA TRP A 371 5.43 -17.15 5.58
C TRP A 371 6.87 -17.54 5.28
N LYS A 372 7.71 -16.74 4.63
CA LYS A 372 9.12 -17.04 4.26
C LYS A 372 9.63 -18.44 4.57
#